data_9a354f68d2a4c4402cd0d53fd33ac0e6
#
_entry.id   9a354f68d2a4c4402cd0d53fd33ac0e6
#
_cell.length_a   1.000
_cell.length_b   1.000
_cell.length_c   1.000
_cell.angle_alpha   90.00
_cell.angle_beta   90.00
_cell.angle_gamma   90.00
#
_symmetry.space_group_name_H-M   'P 1'
#
loop_
_entity.id
_entity.type
_entity.pdbx_description
1 polymer ?
#
loop_
_entity_poly.entity_id
_entity_poly.type
_entity_poly.pdbx_seq_one_letter_code
_entity_poly.pdbx_strand_id
1 'polypeptide(L)'
;MKKFFSIFFVFAFSVFGIFAKDSEKSTKDIGLEIGINLINQYAIGDFSEYAKATLGGEVFVNYVLPKKFIKIDNFGVNANFSIAKVFPNGNYVEKFSQNYFSFGAFYLINLPQNFQLKPQLNLGMINHNFERSFLMKNSYSDFMICSSFDVRYLWKYNVIFHVSPVYTFVPVKDGTLNYFGVKIGASYRF
;
A
#
# COMPACT_ATOMS: atom_id res chain seq x y z
N MET A 1 -14.54 0.87 15.40
CA MET A 1 -13.98 0.39 14.13
C MET A 1 -15.02 0.24 13.00
N LYS A 2 -16.17 -0.45 13.18
CA LYS A 2 -17.17 -0.63 12.10
C LYS A 2 -17.66 0.69 11.46
N LYS A 3 -17.86 1.77 12.24
CA LYS A 3 -18.33 3.07 11.74
C LYS A 3 -17.27 3.80 10.88
N PHE A 4 -15.99 3.64 11.17
CA PHE A 4 -14.90 4.25 10.39
C PHE A 4 -14.77 3.61 9.01
N PHE A 5 -14.94 2.29 8.92
CA PHE A 5 -14.92 1.54 7.66
C PHE A 5 -16.08 1.97 6.73
N SER A 6 -17.29 2.15 7.29
CA SER A 6 -18.44 2.61 6.51
C SER A 6 -18.28 4.02 5.96
N ILE A 7 -17.72 4.95 6.74
CA ILE A 7 -17.48 6.34 6.29
C ILE A 7 -16.42 6.35 5.17
N PHE A 8 -15.38 5.53 5.31
CA PHE A 8 -14.32 5.43 4.30
C PHE A 8 -14.85 4.84 2.99
N PHE A 9 -15.67 3.78 3.04
CA PHE A 9 -16.28 3.20 1.84
C PHE A 9 -17.21 4.20 1.13
N VAL A 10 -18.02 4.94 1.88
CA VAL A 10 -18.88 5.99 1.33
C VAL A 10 -18.04 7.12 0.71
N PHE A 11 -16.96 7.55 1.35
CA PHE A 11 -16.08 8.59 0.81
C PHE A 11 -15.35 8.12 -0.45
N ALA A 12 -14.82 6.90 -0.47
CA ALA A 12 -14.19 6.32 -1.65
C ALA A 12 -15.18 6.19 -2.81
N PHE A 13 -16.41 5.69 -2.56
CA PHE A 13 -17.46 5.60 -3.59
C PHE A 13 -17.95 6.98 -4.05
N SER A 14 -18.02 7.99 -3.18
CA SER A 14 -18.43 9.34 -3.55
C SER A 14 -17.40 10.01 -4.46
N VAL A 15 -16.10 9.84 -4.14
CA VAL A 15 -15.01 10.30 -4.99
C VAL A 15 -15.03 9.57 -6.34
N PHE A 16 -15.25 8.25 -6.35
CA PHE A 16 -15.43 7.47 -7.58
C PHE A 16 -16.62 7.93 -8.42
N GLY A 17 -17.77 8.22 -7.80
CA GLY A 17 -18.98 8.67 -8.50
C GLY A 17 -18.81 10.04 -9.17
N ILE A 18 -18.05 10.95 -8.56
CA ILE A 18 -17.77 12.28 -9.13
C ILE A 18 -16.85 12.17 -10.36
N PHE A 19 -15.86 11.28 -10.34
CA PHE A 19 -14.95 11.08 -11.45
C PHE A 19 -15.54 10.23 -12.59
N ALA A 20 -16.46 9.31 -12.30
CA ALA A 20 -17.11 8.49 -13.32
C ALA A 20 -18.08 9.29 -14.20
N LYS A 21 -18.69 10.37 -13.69
CA LYS A 21 -19.68 11.17 -14.42
C LYS A 21 -19.07 12.03 -15.54
N ASP A 22 -17.80 12.38 -15.46
CA ASP A 22 -17.09 13.15 -16.50
C ASP A 22 -16.50 12.28 -17.63
N SER A 23 -16.62 10.96 -17.56
CA SER A 23 -15.94 10.02 -18.46
C SER A 23 -16.71 9.62 -19.71
N GLU A 24 -17.91 10.14 -19.96
CA GLU A 24 -18.71 9.77 -21.13
C GLU A 24 -18.15 10.21 -22.49
N LYS A 25 -17.00 10.88 -22.57
CA LYS A 25 -16.43 11.38 -23.84
C LYS A 25 -15.03 10.89 -24.23
N SER A 26 -14.39 10.05 -23.46
CA SER A 26 -13.09 9.49 -23.87
C SER A 26 -12.83 8.13 -23.24
N THR A 27 -13.18 7.08 -23.95
CA THR A 27 -12.96 5.68 -23.55
C THR A 27 -11.49 5.22 -23.58
N LYS A 28 -10.51 6.15 -23.60
CA LYS A 28 -9.11 5.76 -23.80
C LYS A 28 -8.14 6.00 -22.65
N ASP A 29 -8.45 6.80 -21.64
CA ASP A 29 -7.49 7.10 -20.57
C ASP A 29 -8.16 7.39 -19.22
N ILE A 30 -8.93 6.46 -18.70
CA ILE A 30 -9.24 6.48 -17.28
C ILE A 30 -7.96 6.00 -16.60
N GLY A 31 -7.20 6.89 -16.01
CA GLY A 31 -5.96 6.59 -15.32
C GLY A 31 -6.14 5.78 -14.03
N LEU A 32 -7.22 4.99 -13.95
CA LEU A 32 -7.56 4.14 -12.81
C LEU A 32 -6.92 2.77 -12.97
N GLU A 33 -6.30 2.31 -11.90
CA GLU A 33 -5.69 1.00 -11.81
C GLU A 33 -6.03 0.37 -10.46
N ILE A 34 -6.42 -0.89 -10.46
CA ILE A 34 -6.71 -1.67 -9.24
C ILE A 34 -5.83 -2.91 -9.27
N GLY A 35 -5.23 -3.25 -8.14
CA GLY A 35 -4.34 -4.39 -8.06
C GLY A 35 -4.20 -5.00 -6.68
N ILE A 36 -3.44 -6.08 -6.67
CA ILE A 36 -3.11 -6.85 -5.47
C ILE A 36 -1.61 -7.09 -5.39
N ASN A 37 -1.09 -7.15 -4.17
CA ASN A 37 0.29 -7.48 -3.85
C ASN A 37 0.38 -8.61 -2.84
N LEU A 38 1.37 -9.47 -3.01
CA LEU A 38 1.97 -10.21 -1.92
C LEU A 38 3.10 -9.36 -1.32
N ILE A 39 3.18 -9.30 -0.01
CA ILE A 39 4.14 -8.50 0.73
C ILE A 39 5.00 -9.42 1.57
N ASN A 40 6.32 -9.26 1.45
CA ASN A 40 7.27 -9.85 2.36
C ASN A 40 8.24 -8.76 2.82
N GLN A 41 8.25 -8.46 4.13
CA GLN A 41 9.12 -7.45 4.71
C GLN A 41 9.83 -8.02 5.93
N TYR A 42 11.04 -7.54 6.15
CA TYR A 42 11.88 -7.90 7.29
C TYR A 42 12.00 -6.69 8.21
N ALA A 43 11.88 -6.94 9.51
CA ALA A 43 12.17 -5.94 10.52
C ALA A 43 13.68 -5.63 10.51
N ILE A 44 14.03 -4.37 10.60
CA ILE A 44 15.42 -3.90 10.63
C ILE A 44 15.66 -2.96 11.80
N GLY A 45 16.93 -2.81 12.20
CA GLY A 45 17.31 -2.03 13.39
C GLY A 45 16.87 -2.74 14.67
N ASP A 46 16.63 -1.98 15.73
CA ASP A 46 16.32 -2.50 17.07
C ASP A 46 15.05 -3.36 17.09
N PHE A 47 14.12 -3.11 16.17
CA PHE A 47 12.91 -3.90 16.06
C PHE A 47 13.15 -5.34 15.57
N SER A 48 14.29 -5.62 14.93
CA SER A 48 14.65 -6.98 14.50
C SER A 48 14.82 -7.96 15.66
N GLU A 49 15.02 -7.47 16.88
CA GLU A 49 15.05 -8.29 18.08
C GLU A 49 13.67 -8.90 18.42
N TYR A 50 12.57 -8.21 18.05
CA TYR A 50 11.19 -8.60 18.39
C TYR A 50 10.46 -9.27 17.23
N ALA A 51 10.78 -8.93 16.00
CA ALA A 51 10.13 -9.46 14.80
C ALA A 51 11.17 -9.81 13.73
N LYS A 52 10.95 -10.93 13.03
CA LYS A 52 11.81 -11.36 11.92
C LYS A 52 11.32 -10.82 10.59
N ALA A 53 10.09 -11.17 10.25
CA ALA A 53 9.53 -10.89 8.95
C ALA A 53 8.02 -10.69 9.04
N THR A 54 7.45 -10.09 8.01
CA THR A 54 6.00 -10.04 7.77
C THR A 54 5.69 -10.67 6.43
N LEU A 55 4.59 -11.41 6.37
CA LEU A 55 4.05 -11.95 5.13
C LEU A 55 2.56 -11.62 5.06
N GLY A 56 2.14 -11.04 3.95
CA GLY A 56 0.76 -10.59 3.82
C GLY A 56 0.30 -10.30 2.41
N GLY A 57 -0.90 -9.77 2.32
CA GLY A 57 -1.52 -9.29 1.09
C GLY A 57 -1.90 -7.82 1.18
N GLU A 58 -1.89 -7.15 0.04
CA GLU A 58 -2.31 -5.76 -0.10
C GLU A 58 -3.24 -5.64 -1.30
N VAL A 59 -4.27 -4.83 -1.15
CA VAL A 59 -5.10 -4.33 -2.26
C VAL A 59 -4.79 -2.85 -2.42
N PHE A 60 -4.65 -2.40 -3.66
CA PHE A 60 -4.38 -1.00 -3.93
C PHE A 60 -5.21 -0.46 -5.10
N VAL A 61 -5.39 0.85 -5.08
CA VAL A 61 -5.99 1.64 -6.15
C VAL A 61 -5.04 2.77 -6.48
N ASN A 62 -4.69 2.91 -7.75
CA ASN A 62 -3.90 4.02 -8.30
C ASN A 62 -4.79 4.85 -9.23
N TYR A 63 -4.62 6.16 -9.21
CA TYR A 63 -5.27 7.08 -10.12
C TYR A 63 -4.29 8.09 -10.67
N VAL A 64 -4.05 8.04 -11.99
CA VAL A 64 -3.23 9.05 -12.69
C VAL A 64 -4.08 10.30 -12.86
N LEU A 65 -3.59 11.41 -12.34
CA LEU A 65 -4.32 12.68 -12.39
C LEU A 65 -4.30 13.27 -13.81
N PRO A 66 -5.46 13.69 -14.33
CA PRO A 66 -5.53 14.38 -15.61
C PRO A 66 -4.74 15.70 -15.58
N LYS A 67 -4.14 16.07 -16.72
CA LYS A 67 -3.37 17.34 -16.90
C LYS A 67 -4.16 18.60 -16.52
N LYS A 68 -5.50 18.53 -16.56
CA LYS A 68 -6.36 19.67 -16.15
C LYS A 68 -6.24 20.00 -14.65
N PHE A 69 -5.84 19.05 -13.80
CA PHE A 69 -5.68 19.26 -12.37
C PHE A 69 -4.23 19.61 -11.99
N ILE A 70 -3.28 18.94 -12.61
CA ILE A 70 -1.86 19.17 -12.34
C ILE A 70 -1.13 19.22 -13.68
N LYS A 71 -0.33 20.28 -13.92
CA LYS A 71 0.46 20.45 -15.15
C LYS A 71 1.66 19.49 -15.26
N ILE A 72 1.63 18.38 -14.51
CA ILE A 72 2.68 17.36 -14.49
C ILE A 72 2.08 16.10 -15.10
N ASP A 73 2.70 15.60 -16.16
CA ASP A 73 2.32 14.34 -16.78
C ASP A 73 2.66 13.17 -15.89
N ASN A 74 1.87 12.09 -15.96
CA ASN A 74 2.15 10.83 -15.29
C ASN A 74 2.21 10.89 -13.74
N PHE A 75 1.73 11.98 -13.15
CA PHE A 75 1.60 12.08 -11.70
C PHE A 75 0.26 11.48 -11.26
N GLY A 76 0.25 10.78 -10.13
CA GLY A 76 -0.94 10.16 -9.63
C GLY A 76 -0.98 10.04 -8.12
N VAL A 77 -2.13 9.60 -7.63
CA VAL A 77 -2.40 9.32 -6.22
C VAL A 77 -2.80 7.87 -6.04
N ASN A 78 -2.53 7.32 -4.87
CA ASN A 78 -2.88 5.95 -4.55
C ASN A 78 -3.49 5.80 -3.16
N ALA A 79 -4.20 4.70 -2.97
CA ALA A 79 -4.66 4.21 -1.68
C ALA A 79 -4.35 2.72 -1.58
N ASN A 80 -3.87 2.29 -0.41
CA ASN A 80 -3.49 0.90 -0.17
C ASN A 80 -4.09 0.41 1.14
N PHE A 81 -4.52 -0.85 1.15
CA PHE A 81 -4.93 -1.56 2.35
C PHE A 81 -4.21 -2.91 2.40
N SER A 82 -3.60 -3.23 3.53
CA SER A 82 -2.82 -4.45 3.72
C SER A 82 -3.18 -5.16 5.00
N ILE A 83 -3.07 -6.49 4.95
CA ILE A 83 -3.12 -7.37 6.11
C ILE A 83 -1.91 -8.29 6.04
N ALA A 84 -1.17 -8.39 7.13
CA ALA A 84 0.01 -9.23 7.22
C ALA A 84 0.12 -9.94 8.57
N LYS A 85 0.67 -11.14 8.52
CA LYS A 85 1.14 -11.87 9.69
C LYS A 85 2.58 -11.48 9.95
N VAL A 86 2.91 -11.19 11.20
CA VAL A 86 4.28 -10.93 11.65
C VAL A 86 4.82 -12.20 12.30
N PHE A 87 6.04 -12.57 11.95
CA PHE A 87 6.74 -13.70 12.56
C PHE A 87 7.61 -13.15 13.69
N PRO A 88 7.27 -13.42 14.96
CA PRO A 88 8.03 -12.90 16.10
C PRO A 88 9.42 -13.54 16.17
N ASN A 89 10.34 -12.82 16.78
CA ASN A 89 11.65 -13.34 17.15
C ASN A 89 11.60 -13.77 18.63
N GLY A 90 11.57 -15.09 18.89
CA GLY A 90 11.46 -15.65 20.25
C GLY A 90 10.04 -16.12 20.61
N ASN A 91 9.89 -16.65 21.82
CA ASN A 91 8.67 -17.34 22.28
C ASN A 91 7.70 -16.44 23.07
N TYR A 92 7.89 -15.13 23.06
CA TYR A 92 7.15 -14.20 23.94
C TYR A 92 5.78 -13.77 23.38
N VAL A 93 5.50 -14.00 22.10
CA VAL A 93 4.26 -13.61 21.44
C VAL A 93 3.70 -14.80 20.66
N GLU A 94 2.47 -15.22 20.97
CA GLU A 94 1.84 -16.37 20.30
C GLU A 94 1.36 -16.01 18.89
N LYS A 95 0.75 -14.83 18.75
CA LYS A 95 0.30 -14.33 17.45
C LYS A 95 0.58 -12.85 17.35
N PHE A 96 1.12 -12.46 16.21
CA PHE A 96 1.33 -11.08 15.87
C PHE A 96 0.85 -10.84 14.44
N SER A 97 -0.08 -9.92 14.29
CA SER A 97 -0.57 -9.49 12.98
C SER A 97 -0.60 -7.98 12.89
N GLN A 98 -0.48 -7.48 11.68
CA GLN A 98 -0.59 -6.06 11.40
C GLN A 98 -1.52 -5.83 10.22
N ASN A 99 -2.22 -4.70 10.25
CA ASN A 99 -2.90 -4.18 9.09
C ASN A 99 -2.58 -2.71 8.94
N TYR A 100 -2.48 -2.23 7.72
CA TYR A 100 -2.28 -0.81 7.48
C TYR A 100 -3.19 -0.30 6.37
N PHE A 101 -3.44 0.98 6.47
CA PHE A 101 -4.10 1.75 5.45
C PHE A 101 -3.25 2.99 5.16
N SER A 102 -3.01 3.26 3.88
CA SER A 102 -2.19 4.40 3.48
C SER A 102 -2.66 5.02 2.19
N PHE A 103 -2.36 6.30 2.03
CA PHE A 103 -2.47 7.01 0.76
C PHE A 103 -1.17 7.70 0.44
N GLY A 104 -1.00 8.00 -0.84
CA GLY A 104 0.19 8.68 -1.26
C GLY A 104 0.12 9.18 -2.68
N ALA A 105 1.29 9.58 -3.13
CA ALA A 105 1.50 10.05 -4.47
C ALA A 105 2.56 9.21 -5.17
N PHE A 106 2.45 9.13 -6.49
CA PHE A 106 3.41 8.43 -7.32
C PHE A 106 3.66 9.19 -8.63
N TYR A 107 4.75 8.82 -9.27
CA TYR A 107 5.09 9.29 -10.61
C TYR A 107 5.38 8.10 -11.53
N LEU A 108 4.89 8.13 -12.79
CA LEU A 108 5.15 7.09 -13.76
C LEU A 108 6.24 7.52 -14.73
N ILE A 109 7.31 6.77 -14.82
CA ILE A 109 8.39 6.91 -15.77
C ILE A 109 8.27 5.81 -16.80
N ASN A 110 7.90 6.17 -18.03
CA ASN A 110 7.80 5.20 -19.12
C ASN A 110 9.18 4.84 -19.65
N LEU A 111 9.44 3.55 -19.77
CA LEU A 111 10.65 2.99 -20.33
C LEU A 111 10.33 2.24 -21.63
N PRO A 112 11.33 1.96 -22.48
CA PRO A 112 11.16 1.09 -23.65
C PRO A 112 10.62 -0.30 -23.29
N GLN A 113 10.11 -1.02 -24.29
CA GLN A 113 9.68 -2.43 -24.17
C GLN A 113 8.56 -2.69 -23.14
N ASN A 114 7.62 -1.77 -23.00
CA ASN A 114 6.47 -1.86 -22.08
C ASN A 114 6.85 -1.86 -20.59
N PHE A 115 8.03 -1.39 -20.22
CA PHE A 115 8.39 -1.21 -18.84
C PHE A 115 8.00 0.19 -18.33
N GLN A 116 7.70 0.26 -17.06
CA GLN A 116 7.50 1.52 -16.32
C GLN A 116 8.19 1.43 -14.96
N LEU A 117 8.68 2.56 -14.48
CA LEU A 117 9.07 2.73 -13.08
C LEU A 117 8.03 3.59 -12.38
N LYS A 118 7.71 3.26 -11.13
CA LYS A 118 6.75 4.01 -10.31
C LYS A 118 7.33 4.23 -8.91
N PRO A 119 8.15 5.28 -8.70
CA PRO A 119 8.44 5.76 -7.36
C PRO A 119 7.16 6.27 -6.71
N GLN A 120 6.97 5.92 -5.43
CA GLN A 120 5.81 6.35 -4.65
C GLN A 120 6.17 6.58 -3.17
N LEU A 121 5.45 7.52 -2.57
CA LEU A 121 5.53 7.83 -1.15
C LEU A 121 4.12 7.84 -0.56
N ASN A 122 3.92 7.09 0.51
CA ASN A 122 2.64 6.93 1.18
C ASN A 122 2.75 7.29 2.65
N LEU A 123 1.68 7.89 3.16
CA LEU A 123 1.46 8.19 4.57
C LEU A 123 0.24 7.39 5.03
N GLY A 124 0.27 6.88 6.24
CA GLY A 124 -0.84 6.05 6.71
C GLY A 124 -0.82 5.72 8.18
N MET A 125 -1.67 4.78 8.52
CA MET A 125 -1.78 4.22 9.87
C MET A 125 -1.57 2.71 9.80
N ILE A 126 -0.77 2.21 10.72
CA ILE A 126 -0.53 0.78 10.91
C ILE A 126 -1.07 0.36 12.27
N ASN A 127 -1.82 -0.72 12.29
CA ASN A 127 -2.35 -1.31 13.52
C ASN A 127 -1.59 -2.61 13.79
N HIS A 128 -0.99 -2.70 14.95
CA HIS A 128 -0.32 -3.87 15.46
C HIS A 128 -1.22 -4.59 16.45
N ASN A 129 -1.49 -5.88 16.20
CA ASN A 129 -2.32 -6.71 17.06
C ASN A 129 -1.46 -7.84 17.62
N PHE A 130 -1.27 -7.82 18.93
CA PHE A 130 -0.50 -8.81 19.68
C PHE A 130 -1.42 -9.69 20.51
N GLU A 131 -1.23 -10.99 20.46
CA GLU A 131 -1.87 -11.96 21.34
C GLU A 131 -0.76 -12.70 22.10
N ARG A 132 -0.65 -12.41 23.40
CA ARG A 132 0.42 -12.95 24.27
C ARG A 132 -0.04 -14.16 25.07
N SER A 133 -1.32 -14.29 25.32
CA SER A 133 -2.02 -15.44 25.89
C SER A 133 -3.50 -15.27 25.60
N PHE A 134 -4.30 -16.29 25.88
CA PHE A 134 -5.75 -16.28 25.66
C PHE A 134 -6.48 -15.09 26.32
N LEU A 135 -5.83 -14.42 27.28
CA LEU A 135 -6.39 -13.33 28.09
C LEU A 135 -5.85 -11.93 27.77
N MET A 136 -4.74 -11.80 27.04
CA MET A 136 -4.11 -10.50 26.78
C MET A 136 -4.04 -10.23 25.27
N LYS A 137 -5.02 -9.44 24.80
CA LYS A 137 -5.02 -8.89 23.44
C LYS A 137 -4.74 -7.40 23.51
N ASN A 138 -3.63 -6.97 22.93
CA ASN A 138 -3.28 -5.56 22.81
C ASN A 138 -3.27 -5.14 21.34
N SER A 139 -3.81 -3.96 21.07
CA SER A 139 -3.79 -3.36 19.74
C SER A 139 -3.27 -1.94 19.85
N TYR A 140 -2.30 -1.60 19.03
CA TYR A 140 -1.68 -0.28 18.95
C TYR A 140 -1.80 0.24 17.53
N SER A 141 -2.04 1.53 17.39
CA SER A 141 -2.14 2.22 16.09
C SER A 141 -1.10 3.31 16.04
N ASP A 142 -0.24 3.24 15.04
CA ASP A 142 0.85 4.18 14.85
C ASP A 142 0.78 4.79 13.45
N PHE A 143 1.33 5.99 13.29
CA PHE A 143 1.54 6.63 12.01
C PHE A 143 2.64 5.89 11.25
N MET A 144 2.54 5.83 9.92
CA MET A 144 3.57 5.21 9.09
C MET A 144 3.90 6.05 7.86
N ILE A 145 5.13 5.97 7.43
CA ILE A 145 5.62 6.45 6.15
C ILE A 145 6.13 5.24 5.37
N CYS A 146 5.62 5.07 4.16
CA CYS A 146 6.03 3.96 3.31
C CYS A 146 6.52 4.50 1.97
N SER A 147 7.75 4.18 1.60
CA SER A 147 8.29 4.47 0.28
C SER A 147 8.50 3.19 -0.50
N SER A 148 8.19 3.20 -1.78
CA SER A 148 8.48 2.08 -2.66
C SER A 148 8.82 2.53 -4.08
N PHE A 149 9.43 1.62 -4.82
CA PHE A 149 9.86 1.85 -6.17
C PHE A 149 9.46 0.65 -7.04
N ASP A 150 8.33 0.76 -7.73
CA ASP A 150 7.81 -0.35 -8.52
C ASP A 150 8.52 -0.42 -9.88
N VAL A 151 9.03 -1.59 -10.22
CA VAL A 151 9.40 -1.98 -11.58
C VAL A 151 8.22 -2.71 -12.16
N ARG A 152 7.64 -2.19 -13.24
CA ARG A 152 6.36 -2.60 -13.80
C ARG A 152 6.53 -3.06 -15.23
N TYR A 153 5.85 -4.12 -15.60
CA TYR A 153 5.75 -4.61 -16.96
C TYR A 153 4.29 -4.59 -17.42
N LEU A 154 4.01 -3.81 -18.48
CA LEU A 154 2.68 -3.69 -19.07
C LEU A 154 2.48 -4.84 -20.06
N TRP A 155 1.65 -5.78 -19.67
CA TRP A 155 1.30 -6.89 -20.55
C TRP A 155 0.06 -6.56 -21.38
N LYS A 156 -0.36 -7.50 -22.22
CA LYS A 156 -1.57 -7.38 -23.05
C LYS A 156 -2.80 -7.16 -22.17
N TYR A 157 -3.84 -6.55 -22.75
CA TYR A 157 -5.14 -6.34 -22.10
C TYR A 157 -5.11 -5.54 -20.80
N ASN A 158 -4.28 -4.50 -20.74
CA ASN A 158 -4.17 -3.60 -19.58
C ASN A 158 -3.74 -4.28 -18.25
N VAL A 159 -3.23 -5.49 -18.31
CA VAL A 159 -2.65 -6.18 -17.15
C VAL A 159 -1.22 -5.70 -16.92
N ILE A 160 -0.89 -5.44 -15.68
CA ILE A 160 0.44 -4.95 -15.27
C ILE A 160 0.96 -5.87 -14.18
N PHE A 161 2.16 -6.40 -14.37
CA PHE A 161 2.91 -7.10 -13.33
C PHE A 161 3.95 -6.17 -12.74
N HIS A 162 4.21 -6.28 -11.45
CA HIS A 162 5.20 -5.42 -10.82
C HIS A 162 5.91 -6.10 -9.65
N VAL A 163 7.13 -5.65 -9.44
CA VAL A 163 7.97 -5.97 -8.27
C VAL A 163 8.43 -4.67 -7.67
N SER A 164 8.34 -4.55 -6.36
CA SER A 164 8.55 -3.29 -5.65
C SER A 164 9.37 -3.49 -4.40
N PRO A 165 10.64 -3.08 -4.35
CA PRO A 165 11.30 -2.85 -3.09
C PRO A 165 10.51 -1.81 -2.29
N VAL A 166 10.34 -2.06 -1.00
CA VAL A 166 9.54 -1.22 -0.11
C VAL A 166 10.26 -1.02 1.21
N TYR A 167 10.22 0.21 1.69
CA TYR A 167 10.68 0.60 3.02
C TYR A 167 9.53 1.23 3.78
N THR A 168 9.27 0.75 5.00
CA THR A 168 8.23 1.28 5.89
C THR A 168 8.89 1.75 7.18
N PHE A 169 8.64 3.00 7.51
CA PHE A 169 9.08 3.68 8.72
C PHE A 169 7.86 3.98 9.61
N VAL A 170 7.92 3.57 10.86
CA VAL A 170 6.86 3.76 11.85
C VAL A 170 7.48 4.41 13.09
N PRO A 171 7.32 5.73 13.28
CA PRO A 171 7.75 6.38 14.51
C PRO A 171 6.85 5.95 15.67
N VAL A 172 7.43 5.45 16.74
CA VAL A 172 6.74 5.10 17.98
C VAL A 172 7.31 5.91 19.13
N LYS A 173 6.59 5.93 20.27
CA LYS A 173 6.93 6.80 21.41
C LYS A 173 8.38 6.64 21.88
N ASP A 174 8.90 5.42 21.88
CA ASP A 174 10.21 5.09 22.45
C ASP A 174 11.21 4.59 21.39
N GLY A 175 11.01 4.96 20.10
CA GLY A 175 11.91 4.54 19.03
C GLY A 175 11.28 4.52 17.65
N THR A 176 11.71 3.57 16.83
CA THR A 176 11.20 3.40 15.47
C THR A 176 11.04 1.93 15.13
N LEU A 177 9.96 1.59 14.42
CA LEU A 177 9.79 0.28 13.81
C LEU A 177 10.05 0.42 12.31
N ASN A 178 11.08 -0.25 11.84
CA ASN A 178 11.49 -0.16 10.45
C ASN A 178 11.35 -1.51 9.76
N TYR A 179 10.83 -1.49 8.54
CA TYR A 179 10.70 -2.68 7.70
C TYR A 179 11.29 -2.41 6.33
N PHE A 180 12.01 -3.38 5.82
CA PHE A 180 12.46 -3.40 4.43
C PHE A 180 12.04 -4.71 3.78
N GLY A 181 11.57 -4.66 2.53
CA GLY A 181 11.14 -5.87 1.86
C GLY A 181 10.78 -5.68 0.40
N VAL A 182 9.98 -6.63 -0.09
CA VAL A 182 9.55 -6.67 -1.48
C VAL A 182 8.05 -6.93 -1.54
N LYS A 183 7.39 -6.24 -2.45
CA LYS A 183 6.03 -6.54 -2.91
C LYS A 183 6.10 -7.12 -4.32
N ILE A 184 5.29 -8.12 -4.60
CA ILE A 184 5.11 -8.70 -5.93
C ILE A 184 3.63 -8.73 -6.22
N GLY A 185 3.21 -8.22 -7.36
CA GLY A 185 1.80 -8.12 -7.62
C GLY A 185 1.41 -7.99 -9.09
N ALA A 186 0.10 -7.91 -9.25
CA ALA A 186 -0.52 -7.64 -10.53
C ALA A 186 -1.67 -6.64 -10.37
N SER A 187 -1.92 -5.89 -11.43
CA SER A 187 -3.00 -4.92 -11.50
C SER A 187 -3.65 -4.88 -12.87
N TYR A 188 -4.82 -4.29 -12.91
CA TYR A 188 -5.55 -4.01 -14.14
C TYR A 188 -5.81 -2.51 -14.23
N ARG A 189 -5.53 -1.93 -15.41
CA ARG A 189 -5.78 -0.52 -15.75
C ARG A 189 -7.03 -0.40 -16.61
N PHE A 190 -7.93 0.47 -16.20
CA PHE A 190 -9.19 0.77 -16.88
C PHE A 190 -9.06 1.93 -17.86
#